data_d6316c49d753cf44c461686586571753
#
_entry.id   d6316c49d753cf44c461686586571753
#
_cell.length_a   1.000
_cell.length_b   1.000
_cell.length_c   1.000
_cell.angle_alpha   90.00
_cell.angle_beta   90.00
_cell.angle_gamma   90.00
#
_symmetry.space_group_name_H-M   'P 1'
#
loop_
_entity.id
_entity.type
_entity.pdbx_description
1 polymer ?
#
loop_
_entity_poly.entity_id
_entity_poly.type
_entity_poly.pdbx_seq_one_letter_code
_entity_poly.pdbx_strand_id
1 'polypeptide(L)'
;ASAEARALSVLLEVALHLTDDAAAELGALATLLVEIQPPVSTWLIFHEREKTTTASWVDLARTMLADYDPAAQFGAGTNVYFTELNRSRPPLPALDRVAYSINPQVHAFDNSSLVETLAAQAATVNSTRQFIGDLPLAISPVTLQPRFNPNATGPEPTPAPGALPAQVDPRQMSL
;
A
#
# COMPACT_ATOMS: atom_id res chain seq x y z
N ALA A 1 17.01 2.99 -6.96
CA ALA A 1 16.34 2.45 -5.77
C ALA A 1 17.00 1.15 -5.28
N SER A 2 17.04 0.04 -6.05
CA SER A 2 17.59 -1.26 -5.59
C SER A 2 19.07 -1.18 -5.16
N ALA A 3 19.94 -0.57 -5.98
CA ALA A 3 21.35 -0.40 -5.64
C ALA A 3 21.56 0.50 -4.42
N GLU A 4 20.77 1.55 -4.29
CA GLU A 4 20.80 2.47 -3.14
C GLU A 4 20.34 1.77 -1.87
N ALA A 5 19.25 0.99 -1.92
CA ALA A 5 18.77 0.23 -0.79
C ALA A 5 19.84 -0.73 -0.26
N ARG A 6 20.53 -1.44 -1.16
CA ARG A 6 21.67 -2.29 -0.78
C ARG A 6 22.81 -1.51 -0.17
N ALA A 7 23.19 -0.38 -0.77
CA ALA A 7 24.27 0.47 -0.27
C ALA A 7 23.99 1.03 1.13
N LEU A 8 22.70 1.31 1.42
CA LEU A 8 22.26 1.81 2.72
C LEU A 8 21.88 0.68 3.70
N SER A 9 21.97 -0.58 3.29
CA SER A 9 21.55 -1.76 4.08
C SER A 9 20.11 -1.65 4.58
N VAL A 10 19.20 -1.09 3.75
CA VAL A 10 17.79 -0.98 4.04
C VAL A 10 16.98 -2.01 3.26
N LEU A 11 15.93 -2.55 3.88
CA LEU A 11 14.99 -3.46 3.23
C LEU A 11 13.83 -2.66 2.63
N LEU A 12 13.31 -3.16 1.52
CA LEU A 12 12.21 -2.52 0.81
C LEU A 12 10.86 -3.17 1.15
N GLU A 13 9.87 -2.35 1.40
CA GLU A 13 8.47 -2.72 1.33
C GLU A 13 7.96 -2.31 -0.05
N VAL A 14 7.46 -3.28 -0.83
CA VAL A 14 7.06 -3.06 -2.22
C VAL A 14 5.55 -3.29 -2.36
N ALA A 15 4.82 -2.26 -2.77
CA ALA A 15 3.41 -2.35 -3.07
C ALA A 15 3.20 -2.73 -4.55
N LEU A 16 2.46 -3.81 -4.76
CA LEU A 16 2.07 -4.30 -6.09
C LEU A 16 0.59 -4.01 -6.30
N HIS A 17 0.27 -3.32 -7.37
CA HIS A 17 -1.09 -3.05 -7.82
C HIS A 17 -1.39 -3.92 -9.02
N LEU A 18 -1.97 -5.08 -8.76
CA LEU A 18 -2.28 -6.08 -9.77
C LEU A 18 -3.52 -5.69 -10.58
N THR A 19 -3.51 -6.08 -11.84
CA THR A 19 -4.68 -6.04 -12.72
C THR A 19 -5.29 -7.42 -12.91
N ASP A 20 -6.29 -7.55 -13.76
CA ASP A 20 -6.85 -8.86 -14.15
C ASP A 20 -5.80 -9.75 -14.86
N ASP A 21 -4.68 -9.19 -15.34
CA ASP A 21 -3.57 -9.92 -15.96
C ASP A 21 -2.42 -10.21 -14.96
N ALA A 22 -2.75 -10.29 -13.68
CA ALA A 22 -1.80 -10.43 -12.57
C ALA A 22 -0.76 -11.55 -12.77
N ALA A 23 -1.13 -12.66 -13.38
CA ALA A 23 -0.20 -13.77 -13.60
C ALA A 23 0.94 -13.38 -14.57
N ALA A 24 0.63 -12.65 -15.64
CA ALA A 24 1.65 -12.15 -16.57
C ALA A 24 2.50 -11.05 -15.92
N GLU A 25 1.87 -10.14 -15.16
CA GLU A 25 2.55 -9.06 -14.45
C GLU A 25 3.55 -9.60 -13.42
N LEU A 26 3.13 -10.56 -12.60
CA LEU A 26 3.97 -11.21 -11.60
C LEU A 26 5.09 -12.06 -12.25
N GLY A 27 4.82 -12.70 -13.38
CA GLY A 27 5.84 -13.42 -14.14
C GLY A 27 6.91 -12.49 -14.71
N ALA A 28 6.51 -11.34 -15.25
CA ALA A 28 7.45 -10.31 -15.71
C ALA A 28 8.26 -9.75 -14.55
N LEU A 29 7.62 -9.49 -13.40
CA LEU A 29 8.29 -9.05 -12.18
C LEU A 29 9.31 -10.10 -11.71
N ALA A 30 8.94 -11.37 -11.62
CA ALA A 30 9.84 -12.45 -11.19
C ALA A 30 11.10 -12.52 -12.07
N THR A 31 10.93 -12.34 -13.39
CA THR A 31 12.08 -12.25 -14.32
C THR A 31 12.99 -11.06 -14.01
N LEU A 32 12.40 -9.89 -13.78
CA LEU A 32 13.15 -8.67 -13.46
C LEU A 32 13.87 -8.75 -12.10
N LEU A 33 13.28 -9.45 -11.11
CA LEU A 33 13.88 -9.64 -9.79
C LEU A 33 15.22 -10.40 -9.85
N VAL A 34 15.35 -11.35 -10.75
CA VAL A 34 16.62 -12.07 -10.97
C VAL A 34 17.73 -11.12 -11.42
N GLU A 35 17.36 -10.10 -12.19
CA GLU A 35 18.30 -9.14 -12.78
C GLU A 35 18.70 -8.04 -11.79
N ILE A 36 17.71 -7.40 -11.14
CA ILE A 36 17.95 -6.23 -10.30
C ILE A 36 18.15 -6.54 -8.82
N GLN A 37 17.72 -7.72 -8.34
CA GLN A 37 17.88 -8.25 -6.99
C GLN A 37 17.62 -7.21 -5.87
N PRO A 38 16.43 -6.58 -5.79
CA PRO A 38 16.09 -5.64 -4.71
C PRO A 38 16.03 -6.37 -3.36
N PRO A 39 16.50 -5.76 -2.26
CA PRO A 39 16.37 -6.35 -0.93
C PRO A 39 14.96 -6.16 -0.38
N VAL A 40 14.01 -7.00 -0.79
CA VAL A 40 12.61 -6.89 -0.41
C VAL A 40 12.34 -7.65 0.88
N SER A 41 11.75 -6.99 1.87
CA SER A 41 11.25 -7.62 3.10
C SER A 41 9.76 -7.92 3.06
N THR A 42 9.01 -7.18 2.26
CA THR A 42 7.55 -7.28 2.24
C THR A 42 6.99 -6.95 0.87
N TRP A 43 6.08 -7.79 0.42
CA TRP A 43 5.21 -7.56 -0.71
C TRP A 43 3.83 -7.16 -0.18
N LEU A 44 3.36 -5.94 -0.48
CA LEU A 44 1.99 -5.51 -0.20
C LEU A 44 1.16 -5.69 -1.48
N ILE A 45 0.17 -6.56 -1.41
CA ILE A 45 -0.60 -6.98 -2.59
C ILE A 45 -1.94 -6.23 -2.61
N PHE A 46 -2.17 -5.49 -3.68
CA PHE A 46 -3.41 -4.79 -3.96
C PHE A 46 -3.90 -5.13 -5.37
N HIS A 47 -5.19 -4.97 -5.61
CA HIS A 47 -5.78 -5.15 -6.92
C HIS A 47 -6.54 -3.88 -7.33
N GLU A 48 -6.43 -3.47 -8.60
CA GLU A 48 -6.97 -2.20 -9.09
C GLU A 48 -8.48 -2.03 -8.91
N ARG A 49 -9.24 -3.15 -8.90
CA ARG A 49 -10.70 -3.14 -8.78
C ARG A 49 -11.20 -3.48 -7.39
N GLU A 50 -10.32 -3.85 -6.47
CA GLU A 50 -10.71 -4.24 -5.11
C GLU A 50 -10.33 -3.17 -4.10
N LYS A 51 -11.28 -2.78 -3.27
CA LYS A 51 -11.02 -1.86 -2.14
C LYS A 51 -10.30 -2.56 -0.98
N THR A 52 -10.51 -3.87 -0.85
CA THR A 52 -9.79 -4.73 0.08
C THR A 52 -9.40 -5.98 -0.68
N THR A 53 -8.12 -6.32 -0.66
CA THR A 53 -7.57 -7.43 -1.45
C THR A 53 -8.09 -8.77 -0.97
N THR A 54 -8.53 -9.62 -1.89
CA THR A 54 -8.96 -10.99 -1.60
C THR A 54 -7.77 -11.96 -1.51
N ALA A 55 -8.01 -13.14 -0.89
CA ALA A 55 -6.97 -14.15 -0.69
C ALA A 55 -6.35 -14.62 -2.00
N SER A 56 -7.14 -14.75 -3.07
CA SER A 56 -6.68 -15.26 -4.36
C SER A 56 -5.50 -14.49 -4.94
N TRP A 57 -5.48 -13.17 -4.78
CA TRP A 57 -4.38 -12.34 -5.28
C TRP A 57 -3.11 -12.49 -4.42
N VAL A 58 -3.28 -12.64 -3.10
CA VAL A 58 -2.16 -12.89 -2.18
C VAL A 58 -1.54 -14.26 -2.44
N ASP A 59 -2.37 -15.29 -2.60
CA ASP A 59 -1.94 -16.66 -2.87
C ASP A 59 -1.22 -16.76 -4.23
N LEU A 60 -1.74 -16.07 -5.25
CA LEU A 60 -1.09 -15.98 -6.55
C LEU A 60 0.29 -15.33 -6.45
N ALA A 61 0.37 -14.16 -5.79
CA ALA A 61 1.63 -13.46 -5.61
C ALA A 61 2.63 -14.30 -4.81
N ARG A 62 2.18 -14.95 -3.74
CA ARG A 62 3.02 -15.85 -2.95
C ARG A 62 3.55 -17.01 -3.78
N THR A 63 2.70 -17.64 -4.58
CA THR A 63 3.09 -18.75 -5.48
C THR A 63 4.20 -18.33 -6.45
N MET A 64 4.16 -17.11 -6.94
CA MET A 64 5.08 -16.64 -7.98
C MET A 64 6.34 -15.94 -7.44
N LEU A 65 6.32 -15.43 -6.21
CA LEU A 65 7.41 -14.60 -5.69
C LEU A 65 8.12 -15.19 -4.45
N ALA A 66 7.57 -16.22 -3.80
CA ALA A 66 8.16 -16.76 -2.57
C ALA A 66 9.58 -17.33 -2.77
N ASP A 67 9.88 -17.87 -3.93
CA ASP A 67 11.21 -18.43 -4.25
C ASP A 67 12.28 -17.34 -4.41
N TYR A 68 11.88 -16.08 -4.63
CA TYR A 68 12.83 -14.96 -4.73
C TYR A 68 13.51 -14.68 -3.39
N ASP A 69 12.74 -14.56 -2.33
CA ASP A 69 13.24 -14.47 -0.95
C ASP A 69 12.21 -15.13 -0.01
N PRO A 70 12.51 -16.36 0.49
CA PRO A 70 11.61 -17.07 1.39
C PRO A 70 11.32 -16.36 2.73
N ALA A 71 12.14 -15.37 3.10
CA ALA A 71 11.95 -14.59 4.31
C ALA A 71 11.02 -13.37 4.08
N ALA A 72 10.74 -13.01 2.83
CA ALA A 72 9.87 -11.89 2.51
C ALA A 72 8.42 -12.18 2.92
N GLN A 73 7.79 -11.22 3.56
CA GLN A 73 6.41 -11.30 4.02
C GLN A 73 5.43 -10.89 2.91
N PHE A 74 4.24 -11.50 2.93
CA PHE A 74 3.13 -11.13 2.06
C PHE A 74 2.02 -10.47 2.88
N GLY A 75 1.81 -9.19 2.62
CA GLY A 75 0.78 -8.40 3.27
C GLY A 75 -0.30 -7.95 2.28
N ALA A 76 -1.47 -7.69 2.79
CA ALA A 76 -2.56 -7.05 2.07
C ALA A 76 -3.50 -6.34 3.04
N GLY A 77 -4.54 -5.76 2.50
CA GLY A 77 -5.55 -5.03 3.23
C GLY A 77 -6.21 -4.06 2.27
N THR A 78 -5.91 -2.80 2.40
CA THR A 78 -6.42 -1.79 1.46
C THR A 78 -5.36 -0.73 1.18
N ASN A 79 -5.27 -0.28 -0.07
CA ASN A 79 -4.50 0.91 -0.44
C ASN A 79 -5.31 2.21 -0.31
N VAL A 80 -6.51 2.12 0.28
CA VAL A 80 -7.37 3.25 0.58
C VAL A 80 -7.16 3.65 2.05
N TYR A 81 -8.19 3.82 2.82
CA TYR A 81 -8.10 4.23 4.22
C TYR A 81 -8.85 3.23 5.12
N PHE A 82 -8.67 3.38 6.42
CA PHE A 82 -9.23 2.48 7.45
C PHE A 82 -10.71 2.12 7.26
N THR A 83 -11.55 3.04 6.77
CA THR A 83 -12.98 2.77 6.58
C THR A 83 -13.23 1.59 5.65
N GLU A 84 -12.47 1.47 4.56
CA GLU A 84 -12.63 0.34 3.63
C GLU A 84 -12.11 -0.96 4.25
N LEU A 85 -10.99 -0.92 4.97
CA LEU A 85 -10.49 -2.06 5.72
C LEU A 85 -11.50 -2.54 6.77
N ASN A 86 -12.20 -1.60 7.42
CA ASN A 86 -13.21 -1.92 8.44
C ASN A 86 -14.50 -2.48 7.86
N ARG A 87 -14.88 -2.06 6.65
CA ARG A 87 -16.07 -2.56 5.94
C ARG A 87 -15.88 -3.96 5.39
N SER A 88 -14.71 -4.20 4.79
CA SER A 88 -14.36 -5.48 4.18
C SER A 88 -13.07 -5.99 4.81
N ARG A 89 -13.19 -6.92 5.74
CA ARG A 89 -12.04 -7.49 6.45
C ARG A 89 -11.11 -8.21 5.48
N PRO A 90 -9.78 -8.03 5.58
CA PRO A 90 -8.83 -8.75 4.76
C PRO A 90 -8.79 -10.24 5.12
N PRO A 91 -8.31 -11.11 4.23
CA PRO A 91 -8.25 -12.56 4.45
C PRO A 91 -7.10 -12.95 5.39
N LEU A 92 -7.24 -12.67 6.68
CA LEU A 92 -6.17 -12.81 7.68
C LEU A 92 -5.36 -14.10 7.60
N PRO A 93 -5.97 -15.29 7.34
CA PRO A 93 -5.20 -16.55 7.27
C PRO A 93 -4.18 -16.62 6.13
N ALA A 94 -4.36 -15.81 5.09
CA ALA A 94 -3.45 -15.74 3.94
C ALA A 94 -2.31 -14.72 4.11
N LEU A 95 -2.32 -13.95 5.21
CA LEU A 95 -1.46 -12.79 5.39
C LEU A 95 -0.39 -13.01 6.46
N ASP A 96 0.81 -12.47 6.20
CA ASP A 96 1.85 -12.30 7.20
C ASP A 96 1.77 -10.91 7.86
N ARG A 97 1.04 -9.97 7.22
CA ARG A 97 0.83 -8.60 7.72
C ARG A 97 -0.41 -7.96 7.10
N VAL A 98 -1.04 -7.06 7.83
CA VAL A 98 -2.15 -6.24 7.32
C VAL A 98 -1.64 -4.83 6.99
N ALA A 99 -2.17 -4.21 5.91
CA ALA A 99 -1.81 -2.86 5.51
C ALA A 99 -3.03 -2.01 5.19
N TYR A 100 -2.94 -0.72 5.52
CA TYR A 100 -3.84 0.31 4.99
C TYR A 100 -3.14 1.66 4.94
N SER A 101 -3.64 2.59 4.12
CA SER A 101 -3.10 3.93 4.03
C SER A 101 -3.77 4.90 4.99
N ILE A 102 -3.05 5.93 5.39
CA ILE A 102 -3.58 7.06 6.16
C ILE A 102 -3.42 8.34 5.36
N ASN A 103 -4.53 9.08 5.25
CA ASN A 103 -4.53 10.46 4.81
C ASN A 103 -5.60 11.22 5.61
N PRO A 104 -5.31 12.44 6.11
CA PRO A 104 -6.25 13.21 6.92
C PRO A 104 -7.26 14.02 6.09
N GLN A 105 -7.08 14.10 4.78
CA GLN A 105 -7.87 14.95 3.90
C GLN A 105 -8.89 14.13 3.09
N VAL A 106 -10.04 13.84 3.70
CA VAL A 106 -11.15 13.14 3.00
C VAL A 106 -12.24 14.13 2.57
N HIS A 107 -12.68 15.00 3.47
CA HIS A 107 -13.79 15.94 3.23
C HIS A 107 -13.45 17.38 3.57
N ALA A 108 -12.34 17.64 4.26
CA ALA A 108 -11.86 18.95 4.64
C ALA A 108 -10.37 19.08 4.32
N PHE A 109 -9.98 20.22 3.79
CA PHE A 109 -8.64 20.44 3.22
C PHE A 109 -7.91 21.65 3.82
N ASP A 110 -8.55 22.34 4.77
CA ASP A 110 -7.96 23.46 5.48
C ASP A 110 -6.97 22.96 6.58
N ASN A 111 -6.09 23.87 7.01
CA ASN A 111 -5.04 23.52 7.96
C ASN A 111 -5.58 23.10 9.33
N SER A 112 -6.65 23.72 9.81
CA SER A 112 -7.24 23.38 11.10
C SER A 112 -7.79 21.96 11.11
N SER A 113 -8.62 21.63 10.11
CA SER A 113 -9.18 20.28 9.93
C SER A 113 -8.09 19.22 9.79
N LEU A 114 -7.00 19.53 9.07
CA LEU A 114 -5.88 18.63 8.91
C LEU A 114 -5.23 18.32 10.26
N VAL A 115 -4.91 19.35 11.05
CA VAL A 115 -4.27 19.17 12.35
C VAL A 115 -5.18 18.45 13.35
N GLU A 116 -6.46 18.79 13.41
CA GLU A 116 -7.43 18.15 14.29
C GLU A 116 -7.63 16.66 13.96
N THR A 117 -7.55 16.30 12.67
CA THR A 117 -7.71 14.91 12.22
C THR A 117 -6.52 14.02 12.62
N LEU A 118 -5.34 14.58 12.89
CA LEU A 118 -4.16 13.77 13.24
C LEU A 118 -4.40 12.91 14.48
N ALA A 119 -5.09 13.42 15.49
CA ALA A 119 -5.41 12.66 16.70
C ALA A 119 -6.29 11.44 16.43
N ALA A 120 -7.18 11.52 15.44
CA ALA A 120 -8.07 10.41 15.05
C ALA A 120 -7.33 9.25 14.37
N GLN A 121 -6.15 9.48 13.81
CA GLN A 121 -5.39 8.43 13.12
C GLN A 121 -4.96 7.32 14.08
N ALA A 122 -4.57 7.64 15.30
CA ALA A 122 -4.26 6.64 16.32
C ALA A 122 -5.45 5.73 16.64
N ALA A 123 -6.68 6.25 16.62
CA ALA A 123 -7.88 5.47 16.85
C ALA A 123 -8.11 4.42 15.74
N THR A 124 -7.72 4.70 14.48
CA THR A 124 -7.81 3.72 13.39
C THR A 124 -6.87 2.54 13.62
N VAL A 125 -5.68 2.78 14.13
CA VAL A 125 -4.71 1.73 14.49
C VAL A 125 -5.27 0.85 15.61
N ASN A 126 -5.77 1.46 16.69
CA ASN A 126 -6.36 0.74 17.81
C ASN A 126 -7.56 -0.11 17.38
N SER A 127 -8.41 0.42 16.51
CA SER A 127 -9.55 -0.31 15.97
C SER A 127 -9.13 -1.47 15.08
N THR A 128 -8.09 -1.29 14.25
CA THR A 128 -7.54 -2.36 13.42
C THR A 128 -7.00 -3.50 14.27
N ARG A 129 -6.27 -3.20 15.35
CA ARG A 129 -5.72 -4.20 16.28
C ARG A 129 -6.77 -5.10 16.90
N GLN A 130 -8.00 -4.64 17.05
CA GLN A 130 -9.10 -5.45 17.61
C GLN A 130 -9.49 -6.66 16.75
N PHE A 131 -9.20 -6.64 15.45
CA PHE A 131 -9.60 -7.74 14.55
C PHE A 131 -8.45 -8.44 13.83
N ILE A 132 -7.26 -7.85 13.76
CA ILE A 132 -6.10 -8.52 13.12
C ILE A 132 -5.32 -9.40 14.10
N GLY A 133 -5.60 -9.32 15.40
CA GLY A 133 -4.87 -10.06 16.42
C GLY A 133 -3.40 -9.63 16.47
N ASP A 134 -2.51 -10.63 16.50
CA ASP A 134 -1.07 -10.43 16.60
C ASP A 134 -0.38 -10.18 15.25
N LEU A 135 -1.12 -10.17 14.13
CA LEU A 135 -0.54 -9.86 12.83
C LEU A 135 0.11 -8.47 12.83
N PRO A 136 1.32 -8.33 12.28
CA PRO A 136 1.94 -7.04 12.06
C PRO A 136 1.04 -6.12 11.26
N LEU A 137 1.02 -4.83 11.62
CA LEU A 137 0.26 -3.80 10.92
C LEU A 137 1.22 -2.82 10.26
N ALA A 138 1.08 -2.65 8.95
CA ALA A 138 1.75 -1.61 8.19
C ALA A 138 0.78 -0.46 7.88
N ILE A 139 1.20 0.75 8.19
CA ILE A 139 0.52 1.97 7.76
C ILE A 139 1.31 2.55 6.60
N SER A 140 0.85 2.27 5.39
CA SER A 140 1.58 2.62 4.16
C SER A 140 0.62 2.82 2.98
N PRO A 141 0.71 3.97 2.28
CA PRO A 141 1.48 5.16 2.64
C PRO A 141 0.81 6.03 3.71
N VAL A 142 1.58 6.87 4.37
CA VAL A 142 1.09 8.00 5.16
C VAL A 142 1.28 9.26 4.33
N THR A 143 0.18 9.84 3.87
CA THR A 143 0.21 11.01 2.97
C THR A 143 -0.87 12.00 3.36
N LEU A 144 -0.67 13.30 3.07
CA LEU A 144 -1.70 14.31 3.34
C LEU A 144 -2.91 14.18 2.42
N GLN A 145 -2.70 13.72 1.17
CA GLN A 145 -3.79 13.40 0.24
C GLN A 145 -3.79 11.91 -0.11
N PRO A 146 -4.96 11.33 -0.44
CA PRO A 146 -5.04 9.94 -0.87
C PRO A 146 -4.27 9.74 -2.17
N ARG A 147 -3.42 8.72 -2.24
CA ARG A 147 -2.72 8.35 -3.48
C ARG A 147 -3.55 7.51 -4.42
N PHE A 148 -4.61 6.92 -3.93
CA PHE A 148 -5.55 6.13 -4.69
C PHE A 148 -6.97 6.62 -4.42
N ASN A 149 -7.71 6.93 -5.49
CA ASN A 149 -9.13 7.29 -5.40
C ASN A 149 -9.99 6.11 -5.87
N PRO A 150 -10.60 5.34 -4.97
CA PRO A 150 -11.40 4.17 -5.33
C PRO A 150 -12.71 4.54 -6.06
N ASN A 151 -13.05 5.81 -6.12
CA ASN A 151 -14.24 6.33 -6.80
C ASN A 151 -13.90 7.11 -8.08
N ALA A 152 -12.65 7.04 -8.54
CA ALA A 152 -12.25 7.67 -9.79
C ALA A 152 -13.02 7.06 -10.96
N THR A 153 -13.57 7.90 -11.82
CA THR A 153 -14.32 7.50 -13.02
C THR A 153 -13.48 7.45 -14.29
N GLY A 154 -12.17 7.70 -14.16
CA GLY A 154 -11.22 7.70 -15.27
C GLY A 154 -9.79 7.87 -14.79
N PRO A 155 -8.81 7.77 -15.69
CA PRO A 155 -7.41 7.96 -15.37
C PRO A 155 -7.16 9.40 -14.88
N GLU A 156 -6.24 9.53 -13.94
CA GLU A 156 -5.83 10.86 -13.47
C GLU A 156 -5.13 11.64 -14.58
N PRO A 157 -5.39 12.95 -14.67
CA PRO A 157 -4.73 13.78 -15.66
C PRO A 157 -3.22 13.84 -15.38
N THR A 158 -2.42 13.72 -16.43
CA THR A 158 -0.98 13.92 -16.34
C THR A 158 -0.69 15.37 -15.91
N PRO A 159 0.10 15.58 -14.85
CA PRO A 159 0.42 16.92 -14.41
C PRO A 159 1.20 17.69 -15.50
N ALA A 160 0.99 19.01 -15.56
CA ALA A 160 1.78 19.85 -16.45
C ALA A 160 3.27 19.80 -16.10
N PRO A 161 4.18 20.05 -17.05
CA PRO A 161 5.60 20.09 -16.77
C PRO A 161 5.95 21.00 -15.59
N GLY A 162 6.60 20.47 -14.57
CA GLY A 162 6.95 21.18 -13.34
C GLY A 162 5.84 21.32 -12.30
N ALA A 163 4.63 20.83 -12.56
CA ALA A 163 3.57 20.74 -11.57
C ALA A 163 3.67 19.46 -10.75
N LEU A 164 3.27 19.53 -9.48
CA LEU A 164 3.15 18.34 -8.63
C LEU A 164 1.95 17.49 -9.11
N PRO A 165 2.04 16.16 -9.00
CA PRO A 165 0.89 15.29 -9.15
C PRO A 165 -0.26 15.69 -8.21
N ALA A 166 -1.50 15.49 -8.62
CA ALA A 166 -2.68 15.84 -7.83
C ALA A 166 -2.74 15.13 -6.46
N GLN A 167 -2.07 13.98 -6.35
CA GLN A 167 -1.96 13.21 -5.10
C GLN A 167 -0.93 13.78 -4.11
N VAL A 168 -0.14 14.78 -4.52
CA VAL A 168 0.90 15.36 -3.67
C VAL A 168 0.42 16.70 -3.11
N ASP A 169 0.24 16.76 -1.81
CA ASP A 169 -0.01 18.03 -1.12
C ASP A 169 1.33 18.71 -0.83
N PRO A 170 1.52 19.96 -1.29
CA PRO A 170 2.78 20.71 -1.07
C PRO A 170 3.15 20.83 0.41
N ARG A 171 2.18 20.84 1.32
CA ARG A 171 2.41 20.91 2.77
C ARG A 171 3.11 19.68 3.32
N GLN A 172 3.02 18.55 2.66
CA GLN A 172 3.72 17.32 3.07
C GLN A 172 5.25 17.47 3.03
N MET A 173 5.76 18.43 2.28
CA MET A 173 7.19 18.70 2.18
C MET A 173 7.74 19.53 3.35
N SER A 174 6.87 20.04 4.22
CA SER A 174 7.22 20.97 5.33
C SER A 174 6.76 20.48 6.71
N LEU A 175 6.26 19.24 6.80
CA LEU A 175 5.81 18.63 8.06
C LEU A 175 6.86 17.67 8.63
#